data_ca39540053a669349415f74b94d259be
#
_entry.id   ca39540053a669349415f74b94d259be
#
_cell.length_a   1.000
_cell.length_b   1.000
_cell.length_c   1.000
_cell.angle_alpha   90.00
_cell.angle_beta   90.00
_cell.angle_gamma   90.00
#
_symmetry.space_group_name_H-M   'P 1'
#
loop_
_entity.id
_entity.type
_entity.pdbx_description
1 polymer ?
#
loop_
_entity_poly.entity_id
_entity_poly.type
_entity_poly.pdbx_seq_one_letter_code
_entity_poly.pdbx_strand_id
1 'polypeptide(L)'
;MKKILLILLTVVFGLSFTSCEGIGGKATVEVQVIKSNMPQSGMSVYMFDKTNWTMDIRQPLFAAKTVITDASGIATFELGDMDLEIIDSQTTLYFATFKDGTEIMTGQTAVTIKKGETKQATIRL
;
A
#
# COMPACT_ATOMS: atom_id res chain seq x y z
N MET A 1 9.22 -35.94 -17.71
CA MET A 1 9.66 -34.69 -18.35
C MET A 1 8.78 -33.51 -18.02
N LYS A 2 7.48 -33.63 -18.13
CA LYS A 2 6.58 -32.49 -17.82
C LYS A 2 6.67 -32.03 -16.36
N LYS A 3 6.88 -32.94 -15.43
CA LYS A 3 7.00 -32.62 -14.00
C LYS A 3 8.27 -31.82 -13.70
N ILE A 4 9.35 -32.11 -14.39
CA ILE A 4 10.62 -31.41 -14.21
C ILE A 4 10.52 -29.98 -14.71
N LEU A 5 9.81 -29.77 -15.82
CA LEU A 5 9.59 -28.42 -16.37
C LEU A 5 8.77 -27.55 -15.42
N LEU A 6 7.75 -28.12 -14.77
CA LEU A 6 6.93 -27.41 -13.80
C LEU A 6 7.74 -27.00 -12.56
N ILE A 7 8.61 -27.86 -12.09
CA ILE A 7 9.46 -27.58 -10.93
C ILE A 7 10.44 -26.44 -11.26
N LEU A 8 11.03 -26.48 -12.44
CA LEU A 8 11.93 -25.41 -12.90
C LEU A 8 11.21 -24.06 -12.99
N LEU A 9 10.01 -24.04 -13.50
CA LEU A 9 9.21 -22.83 -13.59
C LEU A 9 8.91 -22.24 -12.20
N THR A 10 8.59 -23.09 -11.24
CA THR A 10 8.30 -22.67 -9.88
C THR A 10 9.52 -22.08 -9.19
N VAL A 11 10.69 -22.68 -9.39
CA VAL A 11 11.95 -22.19 -8.82
C VAL A 11 12.32 -20.81 -9.40
N VAL A 12 12.18 -20.64 -10.70
CA VAL A 12 12.46 -19.34 -11.35
C VAL A 12 11.52 -18.27 -10.82
N PHE A 13 10.27 -18.60 -10.62
CA PHE A 13 9.29 -17.67 -10.07
C PHE A 13 9.64 -17.26 -8.64
N GLY A 14 10.04 -18.20 -7.81
CA GLY A 14 10.47 -17.92 -6.44
C GLY A 14 11.73 -17.04 -6.38
N LEU A 15 12.68 -17.27 -7.26
CA LEU A 15 13.90 -16.47 -7.35
C LEU A 15 13.60 -15.02 -7.76
N SER A 16 12.63 -14.82 -8.64
CA SER A 16 12.23 -13.48 -9.06
C SER A 16 11.70 -12.65 -7.89
N PHE A 17 10.88 -13.25 -7.03
CA PHE A 17 10.40 -12.57 -5.83
C PHE A 17 11.53 -12.20 -4.88
N THR A 18 12.44 -13.12 -4.64
CA THR A 18 13.55 -12.88 -3.73
C THR A 18 14.45 -11.75 -4.21
N SER A 19 14.74 -11.68 -5.51
CA SER A 19 15.59 -10.64 -6.05
C SER A 19 14.92 -9.25 -6.02
N CYS A 20 13.60 -9.17 -6.08
CA CYS A 20 12.91 -7.89 -5.99
C CYS A 20 12.95 -7.29 -4.59
N GLU A 21 12.99 -8.09 -3.55
CA GLU A 21 13.01 -7.60 -2.17
C GLU A 21 14.36 -7.00 -1.77
N GLY A 22 15.45 -7.44 -2.36
CA GLY A 22 16.81 -7.06 -1.95
C GLY A 22 17.39 -5.83 -2.64
N ILE A 23 16.80 -5.32 -3.70
CA ILE A 23 17.53 -4.42 -4.60
C ILE A 23 17.09 -2.96 -4.49
N GLY A 24 16.04 -2.62 -3.85
CA GLY A 24 15.58 -1.27 -3.97
C GLY A 24 15.56 -0.49 -2.70
N GLY A 25 15.84 0.79 -2.78
CA GLY A 25 15.45 1.73 -1.78
C GLY A 25 13.94 2.00 -1.81
N LYS A 26 13.18 1.34 -2.68
CA LYS A 26 11.73 1.54 -2.79
C LYS A 26 10.98 0.65 -1.82
N ALA A 27 9.92 1.19 -1.25
CA ALA A 27 8.96 0.43 -0.47
C ALA A 27 7.62 0.42 -1.21
N THR A 28 6.85 -0.65 -1.04
CA THR A 28 5.55 -0.78 -1.67
C THR A 28 4.50 -1.14 -0.63
N VAL A 29 3.39 -0.44 -0.63
CA VAL A 29 2.24 -0.78 0.22
C VAL A 29 1.04 -1.04 -0.68
N GLU A 30 0.45 -2.21 -0.52
CA GLU A 30 -0.77 -2.59 -1.23
C GLU A 30 -1.94 -2.54 -0.25
N VAL A 31 -2.87 -1.61 -0.46
CA VAL A 31 -4.02 -1.43 0.41
C VAL A 31 -5.25 -1.94 -0.31
N GLN A 32 -5.86 -2.98 0.22
CA GLN A 32 -7.11 -3.51 -0.30
C GLN A 32 -8.29 -2.88 0.44
N VAL A 33 -9.29 -2.42 -0.31
CA VAL A 33 -10.51 -1.87 0.23
C VAL A 33 -11.64 -2.87 0.02
N ILE A 34 -12.28 -3.27 1.12
CA ILE A 34 -13.35 -4.27 1.13
C ILE A 34 -14.59 -3.69 1.78
N LYS A 35 -15.74 -3.88 1.15
CA LYS A 35 -17.04 -3.55 1.70
C LYS A 35 -17.95 -4.77 1.60
N SER A 36 -18.49 -5.24 2.72
CA SER A 36 -19.33 -6.44 2.77
C SER A 36 -18.64 -7.65 2.14
N ASN A 37 -17.33 -7.83 2.45
CA ASN A 37 -16.48 -8.89 1.94
C ASN A 37 -16.23 -8.84 0.43
N MET A 38 -16.53 -7.73 -0.22
CA MET A 38 -16.30 -7.55 -1.67
C MET A 38 -15.26 -6.46 -1.92
N PRO A 39 -14.26 -6.72 -2.79
CA PRO A 39 -13.30 -5.70 -3.17
C PRO A 39 -13.98 -4.50 -3.83
N GLN A 40 -13.48 -3.31 -3.53
CA GLN A 40 -14.04 -2.07 -4.07
C GLN A 40 -13.07 -1.46 -5.07
N SER A 41 -13.40 -1.51 -6.35
CA SER A 41 -12.60 -0.85 -7.38
C SER A 41 -12.99 0.61 -7.53
N GLY A 42 -12.07 1.42 -8.04
CA GLY A 42 -12.32 2.84 -8.30
C GLY A 42 -12.43 3.71 -7.07
N MET A 43 -12.00 3.24 -5.92
CA MET A 43 -12.00 4.04 -4.69
C MET A 43 -10.66 4.73 -4.46
N SER A 44 -10.72 5.99 -4.05
CA SER A 44 -9.52 6.73 -3.70
C SER A 44 -9.05 6.36 -2.30
N VAL A 45 -7.80 5.96 -2.20
CA VAL A 45 -7.14 5.69 -0.92
C VAL A 45 -6.10 6.78 -0.69
N TYR A 46 -6.13 7.39 0.47
CA TYR A 46 -5.29 8.53 0.83
C TYR A 46 -4.25 8.10 1.84
N MET A 47 -2.99 8.42 1.56
CA MET A 47 -1.88 8.12 2.44
C MET A 47 -1.47 9.35 3.23
N PHE A 48 -1.31 9.18 4.54
CA PHE A 48 -0.85 10.24 5.44
C PHE A 48 0.41 9.80 6.16
N ASP A 49 1.30 10.75 6.39
CA ASP A 49 2.42 10.52 7.29
C ASP A 49 1.99 10.74 8.75
N LYS A 50 2.90 10.45 9.67
CA LYS A 50 2.61 10.59 11.10
C LYS A 50 2.27 12.04 11.48
N THR A 51 2.94 12.99 10.89
CA THR A 51 2.72 14.41 11.20
C THR A 51 1.32 14.85 10.80
N ASN A 52 0.93 14.58 9.58
CA ASN A 52 -0.39 14.95 9.07
C ASN A 52 -1.51 14.22 9.80
N TRP A 53 -1.26 12.99 10.21
CA TRP A 53 -2.25 12.18 10.89
C TRP A 53 -2.55 12.65 12.32
N THR A 54 -1.53 13.08 13.04
CA THR A 54 -1.67 13.43 14.46
C THR A 54 -2.14 14.86 14.73
N MET A 55 -2.11 15.72 13.72
CA MET A 55 -2.44 17.14 13.89
C MET A 55 -3.90 17.50 13.55
N ASP A 56 -4.80 16.55 13.64
CA ASP A 56 -6.21 16.73 13.27
C ASP A 56 -6.44 17.24 11.85
N ILE A 57 -5.49 17.05 10.98
CA ILE A 57 -5.61 17.40 9.57
C ILE A 57 -5.84 16.18 8.69
N ARG A 58 -6.65 15.25 9.18
CA ARG A 58 -6.99 14.03 8.46
C ARG A 58 -8.05 14.33 7.41
N GLN A 59 -7.65 15.04 6.39
CA GLN A 59 -8.52 15.43 5.30
C GLN A 59 -7.88 15.01 3.97
N PRO A 60 -8.68 14.70 2.95
CA PRO A 60 -8.13 14.30 1.65
C PRO A 60 -7.13 15.30 1.08
N LEU A 61 -7.36 16.59 1.34
CA LEU A 61 -6.49 17.66 0.86
C LEU A 61 -5.06 17.55 1.40
N PHE A 62 -4.87 17.02 2.59
CA PHE A 62 -3.56 16.94 3.25
C PHE A 62 -2.88 15.59 3.09
N ALA A 63 -3.43 14.71 2.26
CA ALA A 63 -2.80 13.43 2.00
C ALA A 63 -1.46 13.61 1.28
N ALA A 64 -0.47 12.81 1.66
CA ALA A 64 0.83 12.82 1.00
C ALA A 64 0.74 12.18 -0.39
N LYS A 65 -0.07 11.16 -0.53
CA LYS A 65 -0.34 10.49 -1.81
C LYS A 65 -1.78 10.01 -1.87
N THR A 66 -2.28 9.87 -3.09
CA THR A 66 -3.61 9.33 -3.35
C THR A 66 -3.51 8.34 -4.50
N VAL A 67 -4.05 7.14 -4.31
CA VAL A 67 -4.09 6.11 -5.35
C VAL A 67 -5.51 5.54 -5.41
N ILE A 68 -5.97 5.26 -6.61
CA ILE A 68 -7.30 4.69 -6.85
C ILE A 68 -7.17 3.17 -6.92
N THR A 69 -8.08 2.45 -6.27
CA THR A 69 -8.07 0.99 -6.29
C THR A 69 -8.33 0.45 -7.69
N ASP A 70 -7.67 -0.66 -8.01
CA ASP A 70 -7.84 -1.37 -9.27
C ASP A 70 -9.06 -2.30 -9.24
N ALA A 71 -9.19 -3.15 -10.27
CA ALA A 71 -10.31 -4.08 -10.38
C ALA A 71 -10.39 -5.08 -9.22
N SER A 72 -9.28 -5.33 -8.56
CA SER A 72 -9.20 -6.21 -7.39
C SER A 72 -9.41 -5.48 -6.06
N GLY A 73 -9.69 -4.18 -6.11
CA GLY A 73 -9.86 -3.36 -4.93
C GLY A 73 -8.56 -2.99 -4.25
N ILE A 74 -7.44 -3.03 -4.95
CA ILE A 74 -6.11 -2.78 -4.39
C ILE A 74 -5.56 -1.45 -4.90
N ALA A 75 -5.17 -0.58 -3.97
CA ALA A 75 -4.41 0.62 -4.25
C ALA A 75 -2.94 0.35 -3.94
N THR A 76 -2.09 0.45 -4.94
CA THR A 76 -0.65 0.17 -4.81
C THR A 76 0.10 1.48 -4.66
N PHE A 77 0.78 1.65 -3.53
CA PHE A 77 1.59 2.83 -3.23
C PHE A 77 3.06 2.46 -3.40
N GLU A 78 3.67 2.96 -4.47
CA GLU A 78 5.10 2.82 -4.69
C GLU A 78 5.80 4.03 -4.11
N LEU A 79 6.59 3.81 -3.06
CA LEU A 79 7.24 4.87 -2.32
C LEU A 79 8.71 4.92 -2.71
N GLY A 80 9.10 5.98 -3.40
CA GLY A 80 10.47 6.20 -3.79
C GLY A 80 11.30 6.82 -2.66
N ASP A 81 12.56 7.12 -2.97
CA ASP A 81 13.48 7.68 -1.98
C ASP A 81 13.00 9.02 -1.41
N MET A 82 12.35 9.84 -2.22
CA MET A 82 11.84 11.13 -1.77
C MET A 82 10.69 11.01 -0.78
N ASP A 83 9.85 10.00 -0.98
CA ASP A 83 8.73 9.74 -0.08
C ASP A 83 9.19 9.17 1.25
N LEU A 84 10.35 8.53 1.24
CA LEU A 84 10.94 7.87 2.41
C LEU A 84 12.13 8.63 2.96
N GLU A 85 12.31 9.85 2.56
CA GLU A 85 13.44 10.70 2.95
C GLU A 85 13.58 10.84 4.46
N ILE A 86 12.46 10.80 5.15
CA ILE A 86 12.39 10.99 6.59
C ILE A 86 12.60 9.66 7.35
N ILE A 87 12.82 8.57 6.61
CA ILE A 87 12.74 7.23 7.19
C ILE A 87 14.09 6.54 7.13
N ASP A 88 14.85 6.66 8.18
CA ASP A 88 16.15 6.00 8.24
C ASP A 88 16.04 4.48 8.42
N SER A 89 15.06 4.01 9.16
CA SER A 89 14.89 2.58 9.43
C SER A 89 13.47 2.11 9.12
N GLN A 90 12.49 2.71 9.74
CA GLN A 90 11.09 2.37 9.52
C GLN A 90 10.18 3.55 9.85
N THR A 91 9.00 3.56 9.25
CA THR A 91 7.97 4.55 9.56
C THR A 91 6.60 3.91 9.54
N THR A 92 5.65 4.58 10.19
CA THR A 92 4.25 4.21 10.13
C THR A 92 3.52 5.18 9.21
N LEU A 93 2.84 4.62 8.22
CA LEU A 93 2.00 5.36 7.30
C LEU A 93 0.54 5.02 7.58
N TYR A 94 -0.32 5.99 7.37
CA TYR A 94 -1.75 5.85 7.62
C TYR A 94 -2.50 5.96 6.29
N PHE A 95 -3.46 5.08 6.10
CA PHE A 95 -4.24 5.05 4.87
C PHE A 95 -5.72 5.17 5.23
N ALA A 96 -6.43 6.00 4.50
CA ALA A 96 -7.84 6.25 4.78
C ALA A 96 -8.65 6.39 3.50
N THR A 97 -9.92 6.06 3.62
CA THR A 97 -10.93 6.36 2.60
C THR A 97 -11.92 7.35 3.18
N PHE A 98 -12.50 8.16 2.29
CA PHE A 98 -13.47 9.18 2.66
C PHE A 98 -14.72 9.04 1.82
N LYS A 99 -15.85 9.49 2.37
CA LYS A 99 -17.09 9.57 1.60
C LYS A 99 -16.91 10.58 0.48
N ASP A 100 -17.38 10.25 -0.71
CA ASP A 100 -17.19 11.07 -1.91
C ASP A 100 -17.51 12.54 -1.68
N GLY A 101 -16.53 13.39 -2.03
CA GLY A 101 -16.66 14.83 -1.92
C GLY A 101 -16.75 15.38 -0.51
N THR A 102 -16.43 14.57 0.50
CA THR A 102 -16.50 14.99 1.90
C THR A 102 -15.20 14.72 2.65
N GLU A 103 -15.09 15.25 3.85
CA GLU A 103 -14.00 14.99 4.77
C GLU A 103 -14.35 13.87 5.78
N ILE A 104 -15.45 13.17 5.53
CA ILE A 104 -15.92 12.11 6.43
C ILE A 104 -15.17 10.82 6.14
N MET A 105 -14.35 10.39 7.08
CA MET A 105 -13.57 9.17 6.97
C MET A 105 -14.48 7.94 7.06
N THR A 106 -14.38 7.05 6.08
CA THR A 106 -15.17 5.83 6.04
C THR A 106 -14.40 4.59 6.47
N GLY A 107 -13.07 4.62 6.35
CA GLY A 107 -12.22 3.53 6.78
C GLY A 107 -10.78 3.97 6.91
N GLN A 108 -9.99 3.21 7.67
CA GLN A 108 -8.59 3.51 7.88
C GLN A 108 -7.80 2.26 8.23
N THR A 109 -6.50 2.34 7.99
CA THR A 109 -5.53 1.33 8.42
C THR A 109 -4.16 1.99 8.57
N ALA A 110 -3.24 1.30 9.23
CA ALA A 110 -1.87 1.78 9.40
C ALA A 110 -0.89 0.69 9.04
N VAL A 111 0.23 1.08 8.47
CA VAL A 111 1.29 0.15 8.07
C VAL A 111 2.64 0.70 8.53
N THR A 112 3.41 -0.12 9.20
CA THR A 112 4.80 0.21 9.52
C THR A 112 5.68 -0.45 8.49
N ILE A 113 6.48 0.34 7.78
CA ILE A 113 7.28 -0.12 6.64
C ILE A 113 8.67 0.52 6.68
N LYS A 114 9.62 -0.17 6.09
CA LYS A 114 10.98 0.33 5.87
C LYS A 114 11.37 0.15 4.40
N LYS A 115 12.47 0.78 4.01
CA LYS A 115 12.96 0.69 2.62
C LYS A 115 13.16 -0.75 2.19
N GLY A 116 12.76 -1.07 0.98
CA GLY A 116 12.89 -2.38 0.39
C GLY A 116 11.79 -3.36 0.74
N GLU A 117 10.86 -2.99 1.60
CA GLU A 117 9.75 -3.87 1.99
C GLU A 117 8.53 -3.69 1.10
N THR A 118 7.76 -4.77 0.99
CA THR A 118 6.41 -4.75 0.44
C THR A 118 5.45 -5.21 1.53
N LYS A 119 4.49 -4.36 1.87
CA LYS A 119 3.50 -4.65 2.90
C LYS A 119 2.09 -4.61 2.33
N GLN A 120 1.21 -5.37 2.93
CA GLN A 120 -0.21 -5.39 2.57
C GLN A 120 -1.05 -4.98 3.76
N ALA A 121 -2.12 -4.25 3.47
CA ALA A 121 -3.07 -3.82 4.48
C ALA A 121 -4.48 -3.87 3.91
N THR A 122 -5.47 -3.87 4.79
CA THR A 122 -6.88 -3.93 4.39
C THR A 122 -7.65 -2.84 5.10
N ILE A 123 -8.46 -2.11 4.33
CA ILE A 123 -9.46 -1.18 4.87
C ILE A 123 -10.83 -1.85 4.70
N ARG A 124 -11.52 -2.06 5.80
CA ARG A 124 -12.88 -2.62 5.80
C ARG A 124 -13.88 -1.53 6.04
N LEU A 125 -14.79 -1.40 5.11
CA LEU A 125 -15.86 -0.42 5.18
C LEU A 125 -17.11 -0.99 5.81
#